data_36fa51be51df6a517ef0971b513ef1ee
#
_entry.id   36fa51be51df6a517ef0971b513ef1ee
#
_cell.length_a   1.000
_cell.length_b   1.000
_cell.length_c   1.000
_cell.angle_alpha   90.00
_cell.angle_beta   90.00
_cell.angle_gamma   90.00
#
_symmetry.space_group_name_H-M   'P 1'
#
loop_
_entity.id
_entity.type
_entity.pdbx_description
1 polymer ?
#
loop_
_entity_poly.entity_id
_entity_poly.type
_entity_poly.pdbx_seq_one_letter_code
_entity_poly.pdbx_strand_id
1 'polypeptide(L)'
;MRINRIPSLPVIVAALAFWSPALADDSPFASIYTTELLPEGGREAEQWVTWSTSKPDERFDVVRGRTEVEYGVTSRFQLALYANYQWTGIRPSGPGARDGITDTTRFTGFSAEAIYQVLNPFTDPLGLALYVEPEIGAGERAIEGKLLFQKNFLEDRLILVANINFEWEWAHDVTTGDWEHESAVEFYLGASYRFAPGWYGGVELLNENGYEGHLLFDHANAETNAFYFGPALHFGSETWWATLAVYQQLPWAGNPAHEPGALTHGLLTKAERFRVRLRLGARL
;
A
#
# COMPACT_ATOMS: atom_id res chain seq x y z
N MET A 1 -4.66 -13.58 35.36
CA MET A 1 -3.91 -13.28 34.11
C MET A 1 -4.63 -14.02 32.99
N ARG A 2 -5.54 -13.34 32.27
CA ARG A 2 -6.30 -13.95 31.16
C ARG A 2 -5.53 -13.65 29.88
N ILE A 3 -5.03 -14.69 29.24
CA ILE A 3 -4.44 -14.59 27.90
C ILE A 3 -5.61 -14.39 26.93
N ASN A 4 -5.78 -13.15 26.44
CA ASN A 4 -6.73 -12.88 25.37
C ASN A 4 -6.24 -13.60 24.10
N ARG A 5 -7.05 -14.53 23.63
CA ARG A 5 -6.80 -15.21 22.35
C ARG A 5 -7.06 -14.21 21.24
N ILE A 6 -6.05 -13.97 20.41
CA ILE A 6 -6.18 -13.28 19.13
C ILE A 6 -7.17 -14.12 18.30
N PRO A 7 -8.25 -13.54 17.78
CA PRO A 7 -9.14 -14.28 16.89
C PRO A 7 -8.34 -14.71 15.67
N SER A 8 -8.38 -16.00 15.36
CA SER A 8 -7.75 -16.55 14.16
C SER A 8 -8.51 -16.03 12.93
N LEU A 9 -7.91 -15.10 12.16
CA LEU A 9 -8.38 -14.80 10.82
C LEU A 9 -8.32 -16.07 9.98
N PRO A 10 -9.37 -16.45 9.26
CA PRO A 10 -9.31 -17.52 8.29
C PRO A 10 -8.47 -17.04 7.09
N VAL A 11 -7.24 -17.49 7.00
CA VAL A 11 -6.44 -17.40 5.77
C VAL A 11 -7.02 -18.42 4.82
N ILE A 12 -7.83 -17.97 3.86
CA ILE A 12 -8.32 -18.83 2.79
C ILE A 12 -7.22 -18.89 1.72
N VAL A 13 -6.34 -19.87 1.82
CA VAL A 13 -5.40 -20.22 0.76
C VAL A 13 -6.14 -21.20 -0.17
N ALA A 14 -6.69 -20.69 -1.26
CA ALA A 14 -7.21 -21.53 -2.34
C ALA A 14 -6.05 -21.92 -3.26
N ALA A 15 -5.46 -23.09 -3.02
CA ALA A 15 -4.46 -23.67 -3.93
C ALA A 15 -5.15 -24.32 -5.13
N LEU A 16 -5.09 -23.68 -6.29
CA LEU A 16 -5.40 -24.30 -7.58
C LEU A 16 -4.13 -24.38 -8.41
N ALA A 17 -3.61 -25.58 -8.59
CA ALA A 17 -2.42 -25.82 -9.39
C ALA A 17 -2.80 -26.05 -10.86
N PHE A 18 -2.35 -25.15 -11.75
CA PHE A 18 -2.23 -25.43 -13.18
C PHE A 18 -0.90 -24.87 -13.70
N TRP A 19 -0.17 -25.69 -14.44
CA TRP A 19 1.16 -25.40 -14.94
C TRP A 19 1.13 -24.50 -16.18
N SER A 20 1.83 -23.39 -16.13
CA SER A 20 2.46 -22.73 -17.29
C SER A 20 3.64 -21.91 -16.77
N PRO A 21 4.81 -21.94 -17.41
CA PRO A 21 5.91 -21.07 -17.05
C PRO A 21 5.62 -19.66 -17.61
N ALA A 22 4.97 -18.83 -16.85
CA ALA A 22 4.92 -17.39 -17.06
C ALA A 22 5.86 -16.74 -16.06
N LEU A 23 6.72 -15.84 -16.51
CA LEU A 23 7.45 -14.93 -15.64
C LEU A 23 6.38 -13.99 -15.07
N ALA A 24 6.11 -14.07 -13.79
CA ALA A 24 5.14 -13.22 -13.12
C ALA A 24 5.78 -11.88 -12.77
N ASP A 25 4.95 -10.89 -12.58
CA ASP A 25 5.29 -9.59 -12.00
C ASP A 25 5.47 -9.73 -10.49
N ASP A 26 6.58 -10.34 -10.07
CA ASP A 26 6.94 -10.40 -8.66
C ASP A 26 7.69 -9.12 -8.26
N SER A 27 6.95 -8.12 -7.79
CA SER A 27 7.54 -6.86 -7.36
C SER A 27 8.44 -7.02 -6.14
N PRO A 28 9.74 -6.63 -6.22
CA PRO A 28 10.65 -6.67 -5.07
C PRO A 28 10.38 -5.55 -4.05
N PHE A 29 9.29 -4.84 -4.18
CA PHE A 29 8.84 -3.76 -3.31
C PHE A 29 7.49 -4.10 -2.68
N ALA A 30 7.29 -3.66 -1.44
CA ALA A 30 6.05 -3.93 -0.73
C ALA A 30 4.99 -2.83 -0.91
N SER A 31 5.40 -1.57 -1.10
CA SER A 31 4.48 -0.43 -1.25
C SER A 31 4.60 0.28 -2.60
N ILE A 32 5.61 -0.03 -3.39
CA ILE A 32 5.92 0.68 -4.64
C ILE A 32 5.69 -0.26 -5.81
N TYR A 33 4.96 0.21 -6.80
CA TYR A 33 4.72 -0.54 -8.03
C TYR A 33 5.91 -0.42 -8.98
N THR A 34 6.20 -1.50 -9.68
CA THR A 34 7.09 -1.53 -10.85
C THR A 34 6.30 -1.16 -12.11
N THR A 35 6.96 -1.09 -13.25
CA THR A 35 6.29 -0.95 -14.56
C THR A 35 6.19 -2.29 -15.30
N GLU A 36 6.61 -3.38 -14.65
CA GLU A 36 6.48 -4.74 -15.17
C GLU A 36 5.05 -5.23 -14.98
N LEU A 37 4.55 -6.01 -15.92
CA LEU A 37 3.19 -6.54 -15.93
C LEU A 37 3.23 -8.04 -16.14
N LEU A 38 2.17 -8.72 -15.74
CA LEU A 38 1.95 -10.11 -16.11
C LEU A 38 1.96 -10.26 -17.64
N PRO A 39 2.55 -11.34 -18.18
CA PRO A 39 2.50 -11.64 -19.60
C PRO A 39 1.04 -11.87 -20.04
N GLU A 40 0.77 -11.72 -21.33
CA GLU A 40 -0.55 -11.98 -21.91
C GLU A 40 -1.05 -13.38 -21.56
N GLY A 41 -2.24 -13.45 -20.96
CA GLY A 41 -2.86 -14.68 -20.46
C GLY A 41 -2.36 -15.11 -19.08
N GLY A 42 -1.33 -14.46 -18.52
CA GLY A 42 -0.84 -14.70 -17.16
C GLY A 42 -1.88 -14.37 -16.11
N ARG A 43 -1.87 -15.14 -15.03
CA ARG A 43 -2.79 -14.95 -13.89
C ARG A 43 -2.01 -15.10 -12.60
N GLU A 44 -2.35 -14.27 -11.63
CA GLU A 44 -1.78 -14.31 -10.30
C GLU A 44 -2.85 -14.07 -9.24
N ALA A 45 -2.69 -14.68 -8.07
CA ALA A 45 -3.47 -14.35 -6.89
C ALA A 45 -2.53 -13.80 -5.83
N GLU A 46 -2.88 -12.67 -5.26
CA GLU A 46 -2.09 -12.02 -4.21
C GLU A 46 -2.87 -11.87 -2.91
N GLN A 47 -2.10 -11.82 -1.83
CA GLN A 47 -2.57 -11.47 -0.51
C GLN A 47 -1.65 -10.41 0.09
N TRP A 48 -2.21 -9.24 0.39
CA TRP A 48 -1.52 -8.17 1.08
C TRP A 48 -2.00 -8.08 2.51
N VAL A 49 -1.07 -7.87 3.43
CA VAL A 49 -1.37 -7.61 4.84
C VAL A 49 -0.49 -6.45 5.29
N THR A 50 -1.11 -5.37 5.75
CA THR A 50 -0.42 -4.20 6.29
C THR A 50 -0.84 -4.00 7.74
N TRP A 51 0.11 -4.09 8.66
CA TRP A 51 -0.08 -3.75 10.06
C TRP A 51 0.54 -2.39 10.36
N SER A 52 -0.31 -1.44 10.79
CA SER A 52 0.07 -0.10 11.24
C SER A 52 -0.10 -0.01 12.74
N THR A 53 0.90 0.53 13.45
CA THR A 53 0.90 0.56 14.92
C THR A 53 1.63 1.79 15.48
N SER A 54 1.41 2.02 16.78
CA SER A 54 2.13 3.02 17.59
C SER A 54 1.84 4.47 17.20
N LYS A 55 0.70 4.99 17.64
CA LYS A 55 0.46 6.43 17.74
C LYS A 55 0.89 6.96 19.12
N PRO A 56 1.26 8.24 19.25
CA PRO A 56 1.77 8.80 20.51
C PRO A 56 0.80 8.73 21.68
N ASP A 57 -0.47 8.99 21.42
CA ASP A 57 -1.48 9.28 22.45
C ASP A 57 -2.51 8.14 22.62
N GLU A 58 -2.36 7.06 21.87
CA GLU A 58 -3.25 5.92 21.92
C GLU A 58 -2.53 4.60 21.58
N ARG A 59 -3.01 3.51 22.14
CA ARG A 59 -2.65 2.19 21.61
C ARG A 59 -3.44 1.97 20.33
N PHE A 60 -2.73 2.08 19.22
CA PHE A 60 -3.27 1.99 17.88
C PHE A 60 -2.69 0.76 17.18
N ASP A 61 -3.56 -0.14 16.75
CA ASP A 61 -3.22 -1.28 15.92
C ASP A 61 -4.29 -1.41 14.83
N VAL A 62 -3.89 -1.28 13.58
CA VAL A 62 -4.75 -1.48 12.42
C VAL A 62 -4.10 -2.49 11.48
N VAL A 63 -4.86 -3.49 11.08
CA VAL A 63 -4.45 -4.46 10.06
C VAL A 63 -5.36 -4.28 8.86
N ARG A 64 -4.79 -3.86 7.72
CA ARG A 64 -5.47 -3.80 6.44
C ARG A 64 -5.04 -4.99 5.60
N GLY A 65 -5.99 -5.64 4.98
CA GLY A 65 -5.76 -6.76 4.08
C GLY A 65 -6.46 -6.55 2.75
N ARG A 66 -5.83 -7.04 1.67
CA ARG A 66 -6.36 -7.10 0.31
C ARG A 66 -6.12 -8.50 -0.22
N THR A 67 -7.16 -9.08 -0.80
CA THR A 67 -7.02 -10.31 -1.61
C THR A 67 -7.26 -9.91 -3.05
N GLU A 68 -6.35 -10.28 -3.92
CA GLU A 68 -6.29 -9.83 -5.29
C GLU A 68 -6.24 -10.99 -6.27
N VAL A 69 -6.81 -10.79 -7.45
CA VAL A 69 -6.61 -11.65 -8.62
C VAL A 69 -6.28 -10.76 -9.81
N GLU A 70 -5.13 -11.02 -10.42
CA GLU A 70 -4.61 -10.29 -11.56
C GLU A 70 -4.70 -11.10 -12.86
N TYR A 71 -4.79 -10.38 -13.98
CA TYR A 71 -4.82 -10.94 -15.32
C TYR A 71 -4.08 -10.06 -16.33
N GLY A 72 -3.06 -10.59 -16.96
CA GLY A 72 -2.40 -9.99 -18.11
C GLY A 72 -3.28 -10.08 -19.35
N VAL A 73 -3.92 -8.96 -19.74
CA VAL A 73 -4.83 -8.89 -20.89
C VAL A 73 -4.06 -8.86 -22.20
N THR A 74 -2.97 -8.10 -22.22
CA THR A 74 -1.99 -8.04 -23.32
C THR A 74 -0.59 -7.89 -22.71
N SER A 75 0.45 -7.92 -23.52
CA SER A 75 1.82 -7.66 -23.07
C SER A 75 2.04 -6.24 -22.48
N ARG A 76 1.05 -5.34 -22.56
CA ARG A 76 1.12 -3.96 -22.07
C ARG A 76 -0.06 -3.52 -21.22
N PHE A 77 -1.02 -4.41 -20.96
CA PHE A 77 -2.23 -4.07 -20.21
C PHE A 77 -2.61 -5.19 -19.26
N GLN A 78 -2.76 -4.85 -18.00
CA GLN A 78 -3.12 -5.73 -16.90
C GLN A 78 -4.36 -5.20 -16.20
N LEU A 79 -5.18 -6.10 -15.70
CA LEU A 79 -6.33 -5.83 -14.85
C LEU A 79 -6.20 -6.64 -13.56
N ALA A 80 -6.69 -6.07 -12.45
CA ALA A 80 -6.85 -6.79 -11.20
C ALA A 80 -8.19 -6.47 -10.52
N LEU A 81 -8.64 -7.38 -9.66
CA LEU A 81 -9.80 -7.21 -8.80
C LEU A 81 -9.42 -7.50 -7.36
N TYR A 82 -9.85 -6.65 -6.45
CA TYR A 82 -9.54 -6.73 -5.03
C TYR A 82 -10.79 -6.90 -4.17
N ALA A 83 -10.59 -7.63 -3.07
CA ALA A 83 -11.48 -7.63 -1.92
C ALA A 83 -10.72 -7.06 -0.71
N ASN A 84 -11.19 -5.95 -0.18
CA ASN A 84 -10.52 -5.19 0.86
C ASN A 84 -11.16 -5.42 2.23
N TYR A 85 -10.36 -5.53 3.29
CA TYR A 85 -10.84 -5.72 4.66
C TYR A 85 -9.90 -5.09 5.68
N GLN A 86 -10.45 -4.74 6.83
CA GLN A 86 -9.70 -4.10 7.91
C GLN A 86 -10.11 -4.64 9.26
N TRP A 87 -9.12 -4.87 10.12
CA TRP A 87 -9.27 -4.98 11.55
C TRP A 87 -8.68 -3.76 12.24
N THR A 88 -9.39 -3.22 13.24
CA THR A 88 -8.97 -2.04 14.00
C THR A 88 -9.04 -2.35 15.48
N GLY A 89 -7.92 -2.15 16.20
CA GLY A 89 -7.83 -2.24 17.65
C GLY A 89 -7.29 -0.92 18.20
N ILE A 90 -8.16 -0.06 18.74
CA ILE A 90 -7.79 1.23 19.30
C ILE A 90 -8.14 1.23 20.80
N ARG A 91 -7.19 1.69 21.61
CA ARG A 91 -7.38 1.92 23.06
C ARG A 91 -6.84 3.31 23.38
N PRO A 92 -7.69 4.26 23.75
CA PRO A 92 -7.24 5.55 24.23
C PRO A 92 -6.29 5.38 25.43
N SER A 93 -5.20 6.15 25.45
CA SER A 93 -4.23 6.18 26.53
C SER A 93 -4.06 7.61 27.02
N GLY A 94 -3.96 7.80 28.35
CA GLY A 94 -3.72 9.11 28.96
C GLY A 94 -4.71 9.48 30.07
N PRO A 95 -4.46 10.58 30.80
CA PRO A 95 -5.34 11.06 31.87
C PRO A 95 -6.72 11.43 31.32
N GLY A 96 -7.76 10.70 31.74
CA GLY A 96 -9.14 10.91 31.27
C GLY A 96 -9.56 10.07 30.08
N ALA A 97 -8.72 9.18 29.58
CA ALA A 97 -9.10 8.20 28.60
C ALA A 97 -10.25 7.35 29.15
N ARG A 98 -11.42 7.42 28.49
CA ARG A 98 -12.52 6.50 28.80
C ARG A 98 -12.15 5.11 28.30
N ASP A 99 -12.57 4.06 29.00
CA ASP A 99 -12.36 2.65 28.60
C ASP A 99 -13.12 2.31 27.31
N GLY A 100 -12.75 2.98 26.21
CA GLY A 100 -13.26 2.71 24.88
C GLY A 100 -12.30 1.78 24.15
N ILE A 101 -12.54 0.47 24.17
CA ILE A 101 -11.83 -0.45 23.28
C ILE A 101 -12.64 -0.52 22.00
N THR A 102 -12.05 -0.07 20.90
CA THR A 102 -12.57 -0.35 19.57
C THR A 102 -11.87 -1.61 19.06
N ASP A 103 -12.61 -2.68 18.87
CA ASP A 103 -12.14 -3.95 18.29
C ASP A 103 -13.15 -4.34 17.22
N THR A 104 -12.86 -3.98 15.98
CA THR A 104 -13.78 -4.19 14.86
C THR A 104 -13.07 -4.84 13.69
N THR A 105 -13.73 -5.80 13.06
CA THR A 105 -13.33 -6.35 11.77
C THR A 105 -14.43 -6.03 10.77
N ARG A 106 -14.06 -5.44 9.64
CA ARG A 106 -15.00 -5.10 8.58
C ARG A 106 -14.44 -5.45 7.20
N PHE A 107 -15.33 -5.84 6.32
CA PHE A 107 -15.07 -5.79 4.89
C PHE A 107 -15.20 -4.31 4.46
N THR A 108 -14.17 -3.77 3.80
CA THR A 108 -14.15 -2.34 3.44
C THR A 108 -14.68 -2.09 2.04
N GLY A 109 -14.49 -3.00 1.11
CA GLY A 109 -15.02 -2.84 -0.23
C GLY A 109 -14.32 -3.71 -1.28
N PHE A 110 -14.66 -3.41 -2.52
CA PHE A 110 -13.99 -3.95 -3.71
C PHE A 110 -13.30 -2.84 -4.46
N SER A 111 -12.17 -3.15 -5.09
CA SER A 111 -11.55 -2.28 -6.08
C SER A 111 -11.19 -3.04 -7.35
N ALA A 112 -11.03 -2.29 -8.42
CA ALA A 112 -10.60 -2.81 -9.72
C ALA A 112 -9.43 -1.95 -10.22
N GLU A 113 -8.34 -2.63 -10.57
CA GLU A 113 -7.13 -1.99 -11.07
C GLU A 113 -6.99 -2.15 -12.56
N ALA A 114 -6.42 -1.14 -13.21
CA ALA A 114 -5.96 -1.22 -14.59
C ALA A 114 -4.58 -0.57 -14.70
N ILE A 115 -3.62 -1.31 -15.25
CA ILE A 115 -2.26 -0.81 -15.51
C ILE A 115 -1.97 -0.89 -17.00
N TYR A 116 -1.46 0.22 -17.56
CA TYR A 116 -1.01 0.28 -18.95
C TYR A 116 0.47 0.68 -19.03
N GLN A 117 1.31 -0.23 -19.52
CA GLN A 117 2.74 0.01 -19.74
C GLN A 117 2.95 0.83 -21.02
N VAL A 118 3.41 2.07 -20.85
CA VAL A 118 3.71 3.00 -21.97
C VAL A 118 5.10 2.70 -22.52
N LEU A 119 6.10 2.57 -21.64
CA LEU A 119 7.48 2.27 -21.96
C LEU A 119 7.93 1.03 -21.16
N ASN A 120 8.65 0.14 -21.84
CA ASN A 120 9.14 -1.10 -21.25
C ASN A 120 10.53 -0.89 -20.63
N PRO A 121 10.76 -1.21 -19.33
CA PRO A 121 12.03 -0.94 -18.65
C PRO A 121 13.23 -1.72 -19.20
N PHE A 122 13.00 -2.80 -19.96
CA PHE A 122 14.03 -3.64 -20.54
C PHE A 122 14.47 -3.21 -21.96
N THR A 123 13.58 -2.55 -22.71
CA THR A 123 13.83 -2.17 -24.11
C THR A 123 13.95 -0.68 -24.32
N ASP A 124 13.30 0.11 -23.47
CA ASP A 124 13.31 1.57 -23.52
C ASP A 124 14.31 2.16 -22.50
N PRO A 125 14.71 3.43 -22.66
CA PRO A 125 15.63 4.06 -21.70
C PRO A 125 15.08 4.12 -20.25
N LEU A 126 13.76 4.07 -20.08
CA LEU A 126 13.02 4.17 -18.84
C LEU A 126 11.72 3.38 -18.97
N GLY A 127 11.31 2.65 -17.96
CA GLY A 127 9.97 2.10 -17.83
C GLY A 127 9.00 3.20 -17.40
N LEU A 128 7.81 3.23 -18.00
CA LEU A 128 6.71 4.12 -17.65
C LEU A 128 5.40 3.35 -17.74
N ALA A 129 4.58 3.41 -16.68
CA ALA A 129 3.23 2.89 -16.73
C ALA A 129 2.22 3.85 -16.07
N LEU A 130 0.98 3.74 -16.48
CA LEU A 130 -0.17 4.46 -15.96
C LEU A 130 -1.05 3.45 -15.20
N TYR A 131 -1.53 3.86 -14.04
CA TYR A 131 -2.34 3.07 -13.15
C TYR A 131 -3.61 3.82 -12.80
N VAL A 132 -4.72 3.10 -12.70
CA VAL A 132 -5.98 3.61 -12.14
C VAL A 132 -6.68 2.51 -11.36
N GLU A 133 -7.20 2.87 -10.17
CA GLU A 133 -7.96 1.97 -9.29
C GLU A 133 -9.17 2.72 -8.72
N PRO A 134 -10.39 2.52 -9.22
CA PRO A 134 -11.61 2.84 -8.51
C PRO A 134 -11.87 1.84 -7.39
N GLU A 135 -12.26 2.35 -6.22
CA GLU A 135 -12.71 1.59 -5.05
C GLU A 135 -14.15 1.93 -4.68
N ILE A 136 -14.93 0.93 -4.28
CA ILE A 136 -16.28 1.08 -3.76
C ILE A 136 -16.48 0.23 -2.51
N GLY A 137 -16.88 0.88 -1.43
CA GLY A 137 -17.15 0.27 -0.14
C GLY A 137 -18.47 0.70 0.47
N ALA A 138 -18.74 0.22 1.67
CA ALA A 138 -19.94 0.59 2.43
C ALA A 138 -19.76 1.99 3.06
N GLY A 139 -20.08 3.03 2.32
CA GLY A 139 -19.95 4.43 2.75
C GLY A 139 -18.63 5.08 2.36
N GLU A 140 -17.77 4.38 1.66
CA GLU A 140 -16.50 4.92 1.15
C GLU A 140 -16.40 4.66 -0.35
N ARG A 141 -15.85 5.61 -1.09
CA ARG A 141 -15.51 5.49 -2.51
C ARG A 141 -14.19 6.19 -2.72
N ALA A 142 -13.34 5.62 -3.56
CA ALA A 142 -12.10 6.27 -3.92
C ALA A 142 -11.78 6.07 -5.41
N ILE A 143 -10.94 6.92 -5.93
CA ILE A 143 -10.26 6.72 -7.20
C ILE A 143 -8.80 7.07 -7.01
N GLU A 144 -7.94 6.09 -7.26
CA GLU A 144 -6.50 6.28 -7.23
C GLU A 144 -5.94 6.26 -8.65
N GLY A 145 -4.98 7.14 -8.92
CA GLY A 145 -4.21 7.18 -10.16
C GLY A 145 -2.73 7.23 -9.84
N LYS A 146 -1.89 6.49 -10.59
CA LYS A 146 -0.43 6.52 -10.39
C LYS A 146 0.31 6.71 -11.69
N LEU A 147 1.44 7.44 -11.59
CA LEU A 147 2.50 7.44 -12.59
C LEU A 147 3.63 6.58 -12.06
N LEU A 148 3.94 5.50 -12.77
CA LEU A 148 4.95 4.52 -12.38
C LEU A 148 6.19 4.69 -13.25
N PHE A 149 7.35 4.79 -12.62
CA PHE A 149 8.65 4.91 -13.28
C PHE A 149 9.57 3.82 -12.80
N GLN A 150 10.34 3.24 -13.72
CA GLN A 150 11.32 2.20 -13.40
C GLN A 150 12.58 2.35 -14.24
N LYS A 151 13.72 2.11 -13.63
CA LYS A 151 15.00 2.02 -14.33
C LYS A 151 15.83 0.88 -13.76
N ASN A 152 16.23 -0.03 -14.66
CA ASN A 152 17.06 -1.18 -14.34
C ASN A 152 18.52 -0.88 -14.66
N PHE A 153 19.42 -1.39 -13.81
CA PHE A 153 20.87 -1.29 -13.94
C PHE A 153 21.53 -2.64 -13.62
N LEU A 154 22.81 -2.78 -13.96
CA LEU A 154 23.62 -3.94 -13.64
C LEU A 154 23.00 -5.26 -14.12
N GLU A 155 22.58 -5.31 -15.37
CA GLU A 155 21.91 -6.48 -15.97
C GLU A 155 20.64 -6.88 -15.15
N ASP A 156 19.77 -5.92 -14.91
CA ASP A 156 18.51 -6.05 -14.14
C ASP A 156 18.68 -6.53 -12.69
N ARG A 157 19.89 -6.38 -12.14
CA ARG A 157 20.14 -6.71 -10.73
C ARG A 157 19.81 -5.57 -9.79
N LEU A 158 19.90 -4.31 -10.23
CA LEU A 158 19.51 -3.13 -9.46
C LEU A 158 18.32 -2.49 -10.13
N ILE A 159 17.20 -2.45 -9.42
CA ILE A 159 15.95 -1.86 -9.86
C ILE A 159 15.72 -0.60 -9.04
N LEU A 160 15.55 0.52 -9.74
CA LEU A 160 15.12 1.80 -9.14
C LEU A 160 13.72 2.11 -9.61
N VAL A 161 12.84 2.48 -8.69
CA VAL A 161 11.44 2.82 -8.97
C VAL A 161 11.05 4.15 -8.33
N ALA A 162 10.12 4.83 -8.98
CA ALA A 162 9.44 5.99 -8.42
C ALA A 162 7.96 5.94 -8.78
N ASN A 163 7.07 6.19 -7.81
CA ASN A 163 5.65 6.36 -8.06
C ASN A 163 5.20 7.75 -7.63
N ILE A 164 4.30 8.34 -8.38
CA ILE A 164 3.54 9.52 -7.99
C ILE A 164 2.08 9.08 -7.96
N ASN A 165 1.49 9.07 -6.77
CA ASN A 165 0.13 8.63 -6.55
C ASN A 165 -0.77 9.85 -6.33
N PHE A 166 -1.98 9.79 -6.87
CA PHE A 166 -3.03 10.77 -6.71
C PHE A 166 -4.27 10.03 -6.27
N GLU A 167 -4.91 10.47 -5.19
CA GLU A 167 -6.12 9.84 -4.68
C GLU A 167 -7.20 10.89 -4.41
N TRP A 168 -8.43 10.52 -4.67
CA TRP A 168 -9.65 11.24 -4.26
C TRP A 168 -10.56 10.25 -3.58
N GLU A 169 -10.95 10.61 -2.36
CA GLU A 169 -11.82 9.80 -1.50
C GLU A 169 -13.10 10.56 -1.18
N TRP A 170 -14.20 9.82 -1.06
CA TRP A 170 -15.51 10.26 -0.61
C TRP A 170 -15.94 9.34 0.51
N ALA A 171 -16.05 9.87 1.73
CA ALA A 171 -16.53 9.16 2.90
C ALA A 171 -17.93 9.68 3.30
N HIS A 172 -18.86 8.78 3.53
CA HIS A 172 -20.22 9.14 3.98
C HIS A 172 -20.27 9.17 5.51
N ASP A 173 -20.45 10.35 6.09
CA ASP A 173 -20.70 10.50 7.52
C ASP A 173 -22.12 10.05 7.83
N VAL A 174 -22.27 8.90 8.48
CA VAL A 174 -23.55 8.32 8.88
C VAL A 174 -24.30 9.15 9.94
N THR A 175 -23.62 10.09 10.61
CA THR A 175 -24.20 10.94 11.66
C THR A 175 -24.85 12.17 11.06
N THR A 176 -24.19 12.84 10.14
CA THR A 176 -24.70 14.04 9.47
C THR A 176 -25.45 13.73 8.19
N GLY A 177 -25.15 12.60 7.54
CA GLY A 177 -25.65 12.22 6.23
C GLY A 177 -24.93 12.88 5.07
N ASP A 178 -23.85 13.63 5.35
CA ASP A 178 -23.07 14.34 4.36
C ASP A 178 -21.94 13.44 3.79
N TRP A 179 -21.38 13.87 2.67
CA TRP A 179 -20.17 13.28 2.10
C TRP A 179 -18.96 14.18 2.39
N GLU A 180 -18.01 13.65 3.11
CA GLU A 180 -16.69 14.24 3.29
C GLU A 180 -15.79 13.90 2.10
N HIS A 181 -14.90 14.80 1.78
CA HIS A 181 -14.02 14.71 0.63
C HIS A 181 -12.58 14.88 1.07
N GLU A 182 -11.74 13.94 0.70
CA GLU A 182 -10.30 14.00 0.92
C GLU A 182 -9.57 13.78 -0.40
N SER A 183 -8.37 14.30 -0.48
CA SER A 183 -7.46 14.03 -1.58
C SER A 183 -6.04 13.81 -1.07
N ALA A 184 -5.26 13.04 -1.82
CA ALA A 184 -3.87 12.78 -1.46
C ALA A 184 -2.94 12.88 -2.67
N VAL A 185 -1.71 13.27 -2.40
CA VAL A 185 -0.58 13.15 -3.33
C VAL A 185 0.57 12.49 -2.60
N GLU A 186 1.06 11.41 -3.14
CA GLU A 186 2.12 10.65 -2.52
C GLU A 186 3.31 10.47 -3.47
N PHE A 187 4.52 10.48 -2.92
CA PHE A 187 5.76 10.29 -3.66
C PHE A 187 6.54 9.13 -3.05
N TYR A 188 6.67 8.05 -3.81
CA TYR A 188 7.36 6.85 -3.37
C TYR A 188 8.62 6.61 -4.20
N LEU A 189 9.71 6.27 -3.52
CA LEU A 189 10.99 5.95 -4.13
C LEU A 189 11.49 4.62 -3.59
N GLY A 190 11.96 3.74 -4.47
CA GLY A 190 12.50 2.44 -4.10
C GLY A 190 13.78 2.09 -4.84
N ALA A 191 14.63 1.35 -4.14
CA ALA A 191 15.82 0.72 -4.71
C ALA A 191 15.89 -0.71 -4.22
N SER A 192 16.04 -1.68 -5.12
CA SER A 192 16.14 -3.11 -4.79
C SER A 192 17.26 -3.77 -5.57
N TYR A 193 18.04 -4.62 -4.91
CA TYR A 193 19.19 -5.31 -5.50
C TYR A 193 19.04 -6.82 -5.35
N ARG A 194 19.16 -7.53 -6.49
CA ARG A 194 19.20 -9.00 -6.53
C ARG A 194 20.57 -9.50 -6.10
N PHE A 195 20.70 -9.95 -4.87
CA PHE A 195 21.97 -10.46 -4.30
C PHE A 195 22.14 -11.97 -4.45
N ALA A 196 21.06 -12.72 -4.69
CA ALA A 196 21.08 -14.14 -5.00
C ALA A 196 19.91 -14.50 -5.95
N PRO A 197 19.91 -15.68 -6.61
CA PRO A 197 18.76 -16.12 -7.41
C PRO A 197 17.45 -16.11 -6.60
N GLY A 198 16.46 -15.38 -7.09
CA GLY A 198 15.17 -15.18 -6.43
C GLY A 198 15.17 -14.25 -5.21
N TRP A 199 16.32 -13.82 -4.69
CA TRP A 199 16.40 -12.97 -3.50
C TRP A 199 16.80 -11.54 -3.83
N TYR A 200 15.98 -10.60 -3.35
CA TYR A 200 16.23 -9.17 -3.46
C TYR A 200 16.19 -8.52 -2.07
N GLY A 201 17.10 -7.58 -1.85
CA GLY A 201 17.11 -6.70 -0.70
C GLY A 201 17.01 -5.27 -1.16
N GLY A 202 16.11 -4.50 -0.54
CA GLY A 202 15.83 -3.14 -0.97
C GLY A 202 15.53 -2.20 0.17
N VAL A 203 15.26 -0.96 -0.21
CA VAL A 203 14.79 0.10 0.66
C VAL A 203 13.68 0.88 -0.03
N GLU A 204 12.72 1.35 0.74
CA GLU A 204 11.60 2.15 0.28
C GLU A 204 11.47 3.43 1.10
N LEU A 205 11.27 4.56 0.43
CA LEU A 205 10.96 5.86 1.02
C LEU A 205 9.59 6.30 0.52
N LEU A 206 8.67 6.54 1.45
CA LEU A 206 7.29 6.94 1.18
C LEU A 206 7.09 8.34 1.75
N ASN A 207 6.53 9.25 0.97
CA ASN A 207 6.04 10.54 1.42
C ASN A 207 4.54 10.61 1.13
N GLU A 208 3.74 10.75 2.16
CA GLU A 208 2.28 10.74 2.12
C GLU A 208 1.76 12.13 2.50
N ASN A 209 1.00 12.77 1.59
CA ASN A 209 0.41 14.08 1.80
C ASN A 209 -1.09 14.00 1.55
N GLY A 210 -1.89 14.28 2.58
CA GLY A 210 -3.35 14.33 2.53
C GLY A 210 -3.87 15.75 2.69
N TYR A 211 -5.00 16.02 2.06
CA TYR A 211 -5.67 17.32 2.02
C TYR A 211 -7.16 17.14 2.23
N GLU A 212 -7.77 18.01 3.04
CA GLU A 212 -9.22 18.13 3.10
C GLU A 212 -9.76 18.70 1.78
N GLY A 213 -10.81 18.09 1.23
CA GLY A 213 -11.42 18.49 -0.03
C GLY A 213 -10.78 17.86 -1.28
N HIS A 214 -11.11 18.41 -2.45
CA HIS A 214 -10.75 17.83 -3.75
C HIS A 214 -9.46 18.38 -4.37
N LEU A 215 -8.89 19.43 -3.77
CA LEU A 215 -7.77 20.13 -4.38
C LEU A 215 -6.45 19.53 -3.92
N LEU A 216 -5.75 18.90 -4.85
CA LEU A 216 -4.39 18.44 -4.65
C LEU A 216 -3.45 19.64 -4.44
N PHE A 217 -2.44 19.46 -3.58
CA PHE A 217 -1.46 20.50 -3.24
C PHE A 217 -2.06 21.75 -2.56
N ASP A 218 -3.24 21.63 -1.97
CA ASP A 218 -3.84 22.72 -1.21
C ASP A 218 -3.22 22.83 0.17
N HIS A 219 -2.18 23.65 0.28
CA HIS A 219 -1.46 23.85 1.55
C HIS A 219 -2.30 24.49 2.67
N ALA A 220 -3.43 25.13 2.33
CA ALA A 220 -4.32 25.70 3.33
C ALA A 220 -5.16 24.61 4.04
N ASN A 221 -5.46 23.53 3.33
CA ASN A 221 -6.24 22.39 3.79
C ASN A 221 -5.38 21.11 3.91
N ALA A 222 -4.06 21.26 4.05
CA ALA A 222 -3.18 20.12 4.23
C ALA A 222 -3.35 19.51 5.63
N GLU A 223 -3.69 18.23 5.70
CA GLU A 223 -3.92 17.48 6.94
C GLU A 223 -2.73 16.62 7.33
N THR A 224 -2.11 15.98 6.37
CA THR A 224 -0.99 15.07 6.61
C THR A 224 0.20 15.42 5.72
N ASN A 225 1.39 15.26 6.27
CA ASN A 225 2.65 15.24 5.55
C ASN A 225 3.59 14.35 6.35
N ALA A 226 3.64 13.07 6.01
CA ALA A 226 4.43 12.07 6.72
C ALA A 226 5.46 11.43 5.78
N PHE A 227 6.60 11.07 6.33
CA PHE A 227 7.64 10.32 5.63
C PHE A 227 7.87 9.01 6.33
N TYR A 228 7.95 7.93 5.56
CA TYR A 228 8.29 6.60 6.04
C TYR A 228 9.49 6.07 5.26
N PHE A 229 10.37 5.38 5.97
CA PHE A 229 11.50 4.71 5.36
C PHE A 229 11.65 3.31 5.95
N GLY A 230 12.04 2.37 5.11
CA GLY A 230 12.29 1.04 5.60
C GLY A 230 12.95 0.09 4.62
N PRO A 231 13.56 -0.98 5.14
CA PRO A 231 14.07 -2.09 4.34
C PRO A 231 12.93 -2.97 3.83
N ALA A 232 13.17 -3.56 2.65
CA ALA A 232 12.34 -4.60 2.06
C ALA A 232 13.20 -5.83 1.74
N LEU A 233 12.62 -7.00 1.92
CA LEU A 233 13.18 -8.30 1.52
C LEU A 233 12.17 -9.02 0.66
N HIS A 234 12.61 -9.48 -0.50
CA HIS A 234 11.77 -10.22 -1.43
C HIS A 234 12.41 -11.56 -1.77
N PHE A 235 11.54 -12.55 -1.93
CA PHE A 235 11.88 -13.85 -2.50
C PHE A 235 10.86 -14.22 -3.57
N GLY A 236 11.36 -14.52 -4.78
CA GLY A 236 10.57 -15.03 -5.90
C GLY A 236 11.03 -16.42 -6.34
N SER A 237 10.07 -17.27 -6.64
CA SER A 237 10.26 -18.59 -7.25
C SER A 237 9.42 -18.71 -8.52
N GLU A 238 9.44 -19.84 -9.19
CA GLU A 238 8.63 -20.07 -10.39
C GLU A 238 7.10 -20.08 -10.13
N THR A 239 6.67 -20.33 -8.91
CA THR A 239 5.24 -20.55 -8.58
C THR A 239 4.68 -19.61 -7.54
N TRP A 240 5.51 -18.99 -6.73
CA TRP A 240 5.09 -18.07 -5.68
C TRP A 240 6.20 -17.10 -5.32
N TRP A 241 5.83 -15.99 -4.72
CA TRP A 241 6.76 -15.01 -4.19
C TRP A 241 6.25 -14.39 -2.88
N ALA A 242 7.15 -13.74 -2.17
CA ALA A 242 6.82 -13.01 -0.94
C ALA A 242 7.70 -11.76 -0.83
N THR A 243 7.09 -10.64 -0.44
CA THR A 243 7.81 -9.39 -0.13
C THR A 243 7.40 -8.90 1.25
N LEU A 244 8.38 -8.66 2.11
CA LEU A 244 8.19 -8.12 3.45
C LEU A 244 8.94 -6.78 3.55
N ALA A 245 8.25 -5.74 4.01
CA ALA A 245 8.88 -4.46 4.36
C ALA A 245 8.44 -4.00 5.74
N VAL A 246 9.35 -3.25 6.39
CA VAL A 246 9.11 -2.64 7.71
C VAL A 246 9.46 -1.17 7.59
N TYR A 247 8.49 -0.30 7.87
CA TYR A 247 8.66 1.14 7.76
C TYR A 247 8.60 1.80 9.12
N GLN A 248 9.41 2.82 9.28
CA GLN A 248 9.37 3.74 10.41
C GLN A 248 9.10 5.14 9.89
N GLN A 249 8.21 5.87 10.58
CA GLN A 249 8.00 7.28 10.32
C GLN A 249 9.28 8.05 10.61
N LEU A 250 9.70 8.90 9.66
CA LEU A 250 10.87 9.75 9.80
C LEU A 250 10.50 11.08 10.44
N PRO A 251 11.44 11.73 11.18
CA PRO A 251 11.21 13.02 11.82
C PRO A 251 11.30 14.20 10.82
N TRP A 252 10.73 14.01 9.64
CA TRP A 252 10.71 14.97 8.53
C TRP A 252 9.30 15.48 8.23
N ALA A 253 8.33 15.10 9.05
CA ALA A 253 6.95 15.50 8.86
C ALA A 253 6.81 17.03 8.89
N GLY A 254 6.04 17.59 7.97
CA GLY A 254 5.60 18.97 8.02
C GLY A 254 4.46 19.13 9.03
N ASN A 255 4.27 20.38 9.53
CA ASN A 255 3.04 20.73 10.24
C ASN A 255 2.06 21.34 9.24
N PRO A 256 1.19 20.55 8.63
CA PRO A 256 0.43 20.99 7.46
C PRO A 256 -0.54 22.12 7.80
N ALA A 257 -1.37 21.94 8.81
CA ALA A 257 -2.40 22.92 9.18
C ALA A 257 -1.95 23.92 10.27
N HIS A 258 -0.67 23.96 10.61
CA HIS A 258 -0.13 24.73 11.74
C HIS A 258 -0.83 24.42 13.08
N GLU A 259 -1.38 23.22 13.23
CA GLU A 259 -2.07 22.79 14.44
C GLU A 259 -1.10 22.64 15.61
N PRO A 260 -1.39 23.22 16.78
CA PRO A 260 -0.60 22.99 17.97
C PRO A 260 -0.61 21.49 18.34
N GLY A 261 0.56 20.88 18.47
CA GLY A 261 0.69 19.47 18.85
C GLY A 261 0.58 18.46 17.67
N ALA A 262 0.42 18.94 16.43
CA ALA A 262 0.43 18.06 15.26
C ALA A 262 1.75 17.32 15.08
N LEU A 263 2.85 17.88 15.58
CA LEU A 263 4.18 17.28 15.54
C LEU A 263 4.74 17.00 16.94
N THR A 264 5.32 15.82 17.11
CA THR A 264 6.14 15.46 18.27
C THR A 264 7.50 14.98 17.80
N HIS A 265 8.56 15.73 18.13
CA HIS A 265 9.94 15.44 17.68
C HIS A 265 10.08 15.29 16.15
N GLY A 266 9.33 16.06 15.37
CA GLY A 266 9.33 16.01 13.92
C GLY A 266 8.51 14.85 13.30
N LEU A 267 7.80 14.09 14.13
CA LEU A 267 6.87 13.03 13.71
C LEU A 267 5.43 13.57 13.74
N LEU A 268 4.65 13.20 12.74
CA LEU A 268 3.22 13.53 12.70
C LEU A 268 2.46 12.68 13.71
N THR A 269 1.73 13.32 14.66
CA THR A 269 1.07 12.63 15.77
C THR A 269 -0.18 11.84 15.31
N LYS A 270 -0.85 12.30 14.28
CA LYS A 270 -2.03 11.63 13.69
C LYS A 270 -1.65 10.34 12.95
N ALA A 271 -0.40 10.22 12.46
CA ALA A 271 0.07 9.06 11.71
C ALA A 271 0.73 8.00 12.59
N GLU A 272 0.67 6.75 12.18
CA GLU A 272 1.37 5.65 12.85
C GLU A 272 2.89 5.79 12.75
N ARG A 273 3.61 5.25 13.74
CA ARG A 273 5.09 5.28 13.77
C ARG A 273 5.72 4.11 13.04
N PHE A 274 5.04 2.97 13.05
CA PHE A 274 5.51 1.74 12.41
C PHE A 274 4.45 1.15 11.52
N ARG A 275 4.92 0.64 10.38
CA ARG A 275 4.11 -0.11 9.43
C ARG A 275 4.90 -1.35 9.00
N VAL A 276 4.25 -2.51 9.01
CA VAL A 276 4.79 -3.74 8.45
C VAL A 276 3.88 -4.19 7.33
N ARG A 277 4.41 -4.41 6.13
CA ARG A 277 3.65 -4.90 4.99
C ARG A 277 4.23 -6.20 4.48
N LEU A 278 3.37 -7.19 4.35
CA LEU A 278 3.64 -8.48 3.72
C LEU A 278 2.76 -8.59 2.47
N ARG A 279 3.38 -8.91 1.34
CA ARG A 279 2.72 -9.35 0.11
C ARG A 279 3.11 -10.81 -0.16
N LEU A 280 2.16 -11.59 -0.60
CA LEU A 280 2.34 -12.98 -1.04
C LEU A 280 1.63 -13.12 -2.37
N GLY A 281 2.31 -13.62 -3.38
CA GLY A 281 1.75 -13.90 -4.68
C GLY A 281 1.89 -15.37 -5.06
N ALA A 282 0.92 -15.88 -5.80
CA ALA A 282 0.94 -17.22 -6.35
C ALA A 282 0.43 -17.20 -7.79
N ARG A 283 1.23 -17.74 -8.69
CA ARG A 283 0.90 -17.89 -10.11
C ARG A 283 -0.17 -18.96 -10.30
N LEU A 284 -1.18 -18.67 -11.15
CA LEU A 284 -2.35 -19.52 -11.37
C LEU A 284 -2.30 -20.21 -12.74
#